data_bec36999f3df345655dc92bc488a5cea
#
_entry.id   bec36999f3df345655dc92bc488a5cea
#
_cell.length_a   1.000
_cell.length_b   1.000
_cell.length_c   1.000
_cell.angle_alpha   90.00
_cell.angle_beta   90.00
_cell.angle_gamma   90.00
#
_symmetry.space_group_name_H-M   'P 1'
#
loop_
_entity.id
_entity.type
_entity.pdbx_description
1 polymer ?
#
loop_
_entity_poly.entity_id
_entity_poly.type
_entity_poly.pdbx_seq_one_letter_code
_entity_poly.pdbx_strand_id
1 'polypeptide(L)'
;MKKFIHSRLVRWMLLNGLFFLLLLTILRIIFHFVFTPRGEKAIGDALWMGFRYDARVVCVFLMIVLLLSSIFYFYKPFTQVISRKILLVFTRFFGLLVIVVYTFDFAHFAYLRQRLNASVLSYVEDAGISASMVWQSYPVIKILLGWAIAFAGMFYATRWIYKSVLGLPDKISKLNHAVSYVVLFFVFAIAIFGRVGQFPLRWSDAYQLDSDYKANLALNPFQSFMSTLKFRNVGYDEKAVRRHYNLMADVFGIKNRDTASLNFKRVMPVQDSVPTIEKPNV
;
A
#
# COMPACT_ATOMS: atom_id res chain seq x y z
N MET A 1 3.83 -19.16 -28.88
CA MET A 1 3.56 -17.83 -28.24
C MET A 1 2.42 -17.05 -28.90
N LYS A 2 2.33 -16.91 -30.22
CA LYS A 2 1.25 -16.11 -30.87
C LYS A 2 -0.19 -16.54 -30.54
N LYS A 3 -0.49 -17.81 -30.22
CA LYS A 3 -1.84 -18.31 -29.91
C LYS A 3 -2.35 -17.95 -28.51
N PHE A 4 -1.49 -17.68 -27.54
CA PHE A 4 -1.86 -17.36 -26.15
C PHE A 4 -2.50 -15.97 -25.97
N ILE A 5 -2.06 -15.01 -26.76
CA ILE A 5 -2.48 -13.60 -26.63
C ILE A 5 -3.81 -13.31 -27.35
N HIS A 6 -4.55 -14.33 -27.81
CA HIS A 6 -5.77 -14.10 -28.61
C HIS A 6 -7.04 -13.88 -27.76
N SER A 7 -7.05 -14.19 -26.46
CA SER A 7 -8.18 -13.86 -25.57
C SER A 7 -8.25 -12.36 -25.30
N ARG A 8 -9.43 -11.77 -25.50
CA ARG A 8 -9.68 -10.36 -25.18
C ARG A 8 -9.37 -10.07 -23.70
N LEU A 9 -9.75 -10.96 -22.79
CA LEU A 9 -9.50 -10.77 -21.36
C LEU A 9 -8.00 -10.81 -21.04
N VAL A 10 -7.24 -11.73 -21.62
CA VAL A 10 -5.79 -11.81 -21.45
C VAL A 10 -5.12 -10.53 -21.91
N ARG A 11 -5.45 -10.03 -23.10
CA ARG A 11 -4.92 -8.77 -23.63
C ARG A 11 -5.27 -7.58 -22.74
N TRP A 12 -6.53 -7.56 -22.27
CA TRP A 12 -6.99 -6.52 -21.36
C TRP A 12 -6.19 -6.55 -20.04
N MET A 13 -5.98 -7.71 -19.45
CA MET A 13 -5.16 -7.86 -18.24
C MET A 13 -3.72 -7.40 -18.45
N LEU A 14 -3.09 -7.79 -19.58
CA LEU A 14 -1.72 -7.39 -19.88
C LEU A 14 -1.60 -5.87 -20.09
N LEU A 15 -2.53 -5.24 -20.83
CA LEU A 15 -2.50 -3.79 -21.05
C LEU A 15 -2.77 -3.00 -19.78
N ASN A 16 -3.72 -3.43 -18.95
CA ASN A 16 -3.96 -2.78 -17.66
C ASN A 16 -2.82 -3.04 -16.67
N GLY A 17 -2.24 -4.25 -16.69
CA GLY A 17 -1.04 -4.55 -15.92
C GLY A 17 0.10 -3.61 -16.25
N LEU A 18 0.41 -3.44 -17.53
CA LEU A 18 1.42 -2.51 -18.00
C LEU A 18 1.08 -1.05 -17.63
N PHE A 19 -0.17 -0.64 -17.82
CA PHE A 19 -0.64 0.70 -17.48
C PHE A 19 -0.44 1.01 -15.98
N PHE A 20 -0.87 0.12 -15.09
CA PHE A 20 -0.71 0.33 -13.65
C PHE A 20 0.74 0.22 -13.19
N LEU A 21 1.54 -0.67 -13.77
CA LEU A 21 2.98 -0.74 -13.48
C LEU A 21 3.69 0.55 -13.89
N LEU A 22 3.39 1.09 -15.05
CA LEU A 22 3.93 2.38 -15.49
C LEU A 22 3.48 3.52 -14.57
N LEU A 23 2.21 3.55 -14.17
CA LEU A 23 1.70 4.55 -13.24
C LEU A 23 2.44 4.51 -11.90
N LEU A 24 2.59 3.32 -11.30
CA LEU A 24 3.29 3.15 -10.02
C LEU A 24 4.77 3.50 -10.15
N THR A 25 5.41 3.13 -11.27
CA THR A 25 6.81 3.50 -11.55
C THR A 25 6.97 5.02 -11.68
N ILE A 26 6.06 5.71 -12.38
CA ILE A 26 6.06 7.18 -12.48
C ILE A 26 5.91 7.81 -11.10
N LEU A 27 4.96 7.34 -10.28
CA LEU A 27 4.77 7.84 -8.91
C LEU A 27 6.02 7.63 -8.05
N ARG A 28 6.74 6.50 -8.20
CA ARG A 28 8.03 6.23 -7.55
C ARG A 28 9.12 7.18 -8.02
N ILE A 29 9.19 7.47 -9.31
CA ILE A 29 10.13 8.44 -9.88
C ILE A 29 9.82 9.85 -9.35
N ILE A 30 8.55 10.25 -9.30
CA ILE A 30 8.13 11.53 -8.69
C ILE A 30 8.56 11.56 -7.21
N PHE A 31 8.33 10.47 -6.46
CA PHE A 31 8.78 10.35 -5.07
C PHE A 31 10.29 10.59 -4.95
N HIS A 32 11.08 9.97 -5.83
CA HIS A 32 12.53 10.19 -5.88
C HIS A 32 12.86 11.67 -6.07
N PHE A 33 12.32 12.33 -7.10
CA PHE A 33 12.63 13.74 -7.37
C PHE A 33 12.21 14.69 -6.26
N VAL A 34 11.10 14.40 -5.56
CA VAL A 34 10.58 15.26 -4.49
C VAL A 34 11.34 15.10 -3.18
N PHE A 35 11.79 13.88 -2.86
CA PHE A 35 12.28 13.55 -1.51
C PHE A 35 13.75 13.11 -1.45
N THR A 36 14.50 13.16 -2.57
CA THR A 36 15.91 12.74 -2.57
C THR A 36 16.76 13.58 -1.64
N PRO A 37 17.46 12.98 -0.67
CA PRO A 37 18.47 13.69 0.14
C PRO A 37 19.67 14.09 -0.73
N ARG A 38 20.37 15.16 -0.29
CA ARG A 38 21.62 15.58 -0.94
C ARG A 38 22.67 14.48 -0.82
N GLY A 39 23.30 14.11 -1.94
CA GLY A 39 24.37 13.12 -1.96
C GLY A 39 23.94 11.67 -2.15
N GLU A 40 22.63 11.37 -2.19
CA GLU A 40 22.14 10.01 -2.49
C GLU A 40 22.45 9.62 -3.94
N LYS A 41 23.11 8.47 -4.11
CA LYS A 41 23.53 7.94 -5.42
C LYS A 41 23.13 6.46 -5.53
N ALA A 42 23.22 5.91 -6.74
CA ALA A 42 23.04 4.49 -7.01
C ALA A 42 21.71 3.90 -6.50
N ILE A 43 20.58 4.43 -7.00
CA ILE A 43 19.22 3.99 -6.59
C ILE A 43 18.70 2.75 -7.36
N GLY A 44 19.53 2.13 -8.23
CA GLY A 44 19.09 1.03 -9.10
C GLY A 44 18.48 -0.15 -8.35
N ASP A 45 19.09 -0.56 -7.24
CA ASP A 45 18.60 -1.68 -6.42
C ASP A 45 17.26 -1.34 -5.75
N ALA A 46 17.10 -0.10 -5.30
CA ALA A 46 15.84 0.38 -4.73
C ALA A 46 14.73 0.44 -5.79
N LEU A 47 15.04 0.87 -7.00
CA LEU A 47 14.08 0.88 -8.12
C LEU A 47 13.70 -0.54 -8.54
N TRP A 48 14.65 -1.46 -8.63
CA TRP A 48 14.39 -2.86 -8.96
C TRP A 48 13.52 -3.54 -7.89
N MET A 49 13.89 -3.38 -6.63
CA MET A 49 13.08 -3.91 -5.52
C MET A 49 11.68 -3.28 -5.51
N GLY A 50 11.60 -1.97 -5.75
CA GLY A 50 10.35 -1.25 -5.85
C GLY A 50 9.45 -1.73 -6.97
N PHE A 51 10.01 -2.00 -8.15
CA PHE A 51 9.27 -2.61 -9.26
C PHE A 51 8.65 -3.96 -8.86
N ARG A 52 9.35 -4.78 -8.08
CA ARG A 52 8.82 -6.06 -7.58
C ARG A 52 7.66 -5.88 -6.60
N TYR A 53 7.72 -4.88 -5.73
CA TYR A 53 6.59 -4.52 -4.85
C TYR A 53 5.39 -3.98 -5.65
N ASP A 54 5.64 -3.16 -6.67
CA ASP A 54 4.58 -2.62 -7.53
C ASP A 54 3.93 -3.74 -8.36
N ALA A 55 4.74 -4.63 -8.93
CA ALA A 55 4.26 -5.80 -9.65
C ALA A 55 3.36 -6.68 -8.77
N ARG A 56 3.71 -6.88 -7.49
CA ARG A 56 2.86 -7.60 -6.54
C ARG A 56 1.48 -6.97 -6.42
N VAL A 57 1.40 -5.65 -6.18
CA VAL A 57 0.12 -4.93 -6.01
C VAL A 57 -0.74 -5.04 -7.27
N VAL A 58 -0.14 -4.83 -8.44
CA VAL A 58 -0.83 -4.94 -9.73
C VAL A 58 -1.28 -6.38 -10.00
N CYS A 59 -0.42 -7.38 -9.72
CA CYS A 59 -0.78 -8.78 -9.94
C CYS A 59 -1.85 -9.29 -8.97
N VAL A 60 -1.91 -8.77 -7.73
CA VAL A 60 -3.04 -9.06 -6.83
C VAL A 60 -4.36 -8.55 -7.42
N PHE A 61 -4.38 -7.32 -7.92
CA PHE A 61 -5.56 -6.78 -8.62
C PHE A 61 -5.97 -7.63 -9.83
N LEU A 62 -5.00 -7.99 -10.69
CA LEU A 62 -5.26 -8.80 -11.89
C LEU A 62 -5.64 -10.24 -11.56
N MET A 63 -5.09 -10.81 -10.48
CA MET A 63 -5.45 -12.14 -9.98
C MET A 63 -6.93 -12.20 -9.57
N ILE A 64 -7.44 -11.17 -8.90
CA ILE A 64 -8.87 -11.08 -8.55
C ILE A 64 -9.72 -11.10 -9.83
N VAL A 65 -9.36 -10.33 -10.86
CA VAL A 65 -10.07 -10.34 -12.14
C VAL A 65 -10.01 -11.72 -12.81
N LEU A 66 -8.84 -12.35 -12.80
CA LEU A 66 -8.63 -13.69 -13.37
C LEU A 66 -9.51 -14.72 -12.66
N LEU A 67 -9.52 -14.74 -11.33
CA LEU A 67 -10.31 -15.68 -10.53
C LEU A 67 -11.82 -15.47 -10.73
N LEU A 68 -12.28 -14.22 -10.69
CA LEU A 68 -13.68 -13.90 -10.97
C LEU A 68 -14.12 -14.41 -12.37
N SER A 69 -13.26 -14.23 -13.36
CA SER A 69 -13.54 -14.67 -14.73
C SER A 69 -13.45 -16.20 -14.92
N SER A 70 -12.72 -16.89 -14.04
CA SER A 70 -12.56 -18.35 -14.09
C SER A 70 -13.67 -19.07 -13.33
N ILE A 71 -14.09 -18.56 -12.16
CA ILE A 71 -15.07 -19.18 -11.27
C ILE A 71 -16.48 -18.91 -11.76
N PHE A 72 -16.76 -17.68 -12.18
CA PHE A 72 -18.12 -17.30 -12.59
C PHE A 72 -18.32 -17.43 -14.09
N TYR A 73 -18.90 -18.53 -14.51
CA TYR A 73 -19.22 -18.81 -15.93
C TYR A 73 -20.05 -17.69 -16.60
N PHE A 74 -20.89 -17.00 -15.86
CA PHE A 74 -21.70 -15.88 -16.35
C PHE A 74 -20.93 -14.56 -16.43
N TYR A 75 -19.72 -14.46 -15.91
CA TYR A 75 -18.91 -13.25 -15.98
C TYR A 75 -18.21 -13.13 -17.33
N LYS A 76 -18.88 -12.47 -18.28
CA LYS A 76 -18.41 -12.27 -19.65
C LYS A 76 -18.27 -10.78 -19.99
N PRO A 77 -17.18 -10.11 -19.56
CA PRO A 77 -17.06 -8.64 -19.64
C PRO A 77 -17.01 -8.06 -21.04
N PHE A 78 -16.73 -8.88 -22.07
CA PHE A 78 -16.69 -8.42 -23.48
C PHE A 78 -17.94 -8.71 -24.27
N THR A 79 -18.91 -9.41 -23.71
CA THR A 79 -20.17 -9.74 -24.36
C THR A 79 -21.40 -9.27 -23.58
N GLN A 80 -21.32 -9.22 -22.26
CA GLN A 80 -22.42 -8.84 -21.38
C GLN A 80 -22.21 -7.45 -20.80
N VAL A 81 -23.27 -6.62 -20.83
CA VAL A 81 -23.23 -5.22 -20.39
C VAL A 81 -22.93 -5.10 -18.88
N ILE A 82 -23.52 -5.95 -18.06
CA ILE A 82 -23.33 -5.95 -16.60
C ILE A 82 -21.90 -6.31 -16.25
N SER A 83 -21.38 -7.42 -16.81
CA SER A 83 -19.99 -7.85 -16.57
C SER A 83 -18.97 -6.80 -17.01
N ARG A 84 -19.24 -6.09 -18.12
CA ARG A 84 -18.44 -4.95 -18.57
C ARG A 84 -18.42 -3.81 -17.56
N LYS A 85 -19.61 -3.43 -17.04
CA LYS A 85 -19.71 -2.37 -16.03
C LYS A 85 -18.93 -2.73 -14.78
N ILE A 86 -19.08 -3.96 -14.28
CA ILE A 86 -18.35 -4.47 -13.11
C ILE A 86 -16.84 -4.38 -13.35
N LEU A 87 -16.33 -4.88 -14.48
CA LEU A 87 -14.91 -4.82 -14.81
C LEU A 87 -14.37 -3.39 -14.81
N LEU A 88 -15.05 -2.47 -15.50
CA LEU A 88 -14.62 -1.08 -15.62
C LEU A 88 -14.72 -0.33 -14.29
N VAL A 89 -15.78 -0.55 -13.50
CA VAL A 89 -15.92 0.05 -12.16
C VAL A 89 -14.82 -0.45 -11.24
N PHE A 90 -14.57 -1.75 -11.21
CA PHE A 90 -13.52 -2.34 -10.38
C PHE A 90 -12.13 -1.81 -10.75
N THR A 91 -11.83 -1.71 -12.06
CA THR A 91 -10.56 -1.15 -12.54
C THR A 91 -10.38 0.31 -12.17
N ARG A 92 -11.44 1.11 -12.31
CA ARG A 92 -11.42 2.55 -11.95
C ARG A 92 -11.33 2.74 -10.45
N PHE A 93 -12.02 1.91 -9.68
CA PHE A 93 -11.91 1.91 -8.21
C PHE A 93 -10.47 1.61 -7.76
N PHE A 94 -9.82 0.60 -8.36
CA PHE A 94 -8.42 0.33 -8.09
C PHE A 94 -7.51 1.52 -8.44
N GLY A 95 -7.73 2.15 -9.59
CA GLY A 95 -6.99 3.35 -9.99
C GLY A 95 -7.21 4.53 -9.06
N LEU A 96 -8.46 4.74 -8.61
CA LEU A 96 -8.78 5.73 -7.57
C LEU A 96 -8.01 5.45 -6.30
N LEU A 97 -8.07 4.22 -5.83
CA LEU A 97 -7.39 3.80 -4.62
C LEU A 97 -5.88 4.09 -4.71
N VAL A 98 -5.25 3.81 -5.86
CA VAL A 98 -3.85 4.15 -6.10
C VAL A 98 -3.60 5.66 -5.96
N ILE A 99 -4.40 6.51 -6.62
CA ILE A 99 -4.22 7.96 -6.60
C ILE A 99 -4.37 8.50 -5.17
N VAL A 100 -5.43 8.11 -4.48
CA VAL A 100 -5.73 8.57 -3.12
C VAL A 100 -4.67 8.11 -2.13
N VAL A 101 -4.32 6.82 -2.14
CA VAL A 101 -3.33 6.25 -1.23
C VAL A 101 -1.95 6.88 -1.44
N TYR A 102 -1.53 7.12 -2.68
CA TYR A 102 -0.26 7.80 -2.95
C TYR A 102 -0.28 9.27 -2.54
N THR A 103 -1.41 9.97 -2.64
CA THR A 103 -1.53 11.35 -2.14
C THR A 103 -1.30 11.41 -0.64
N PHE A 104 -1.97 10.53 0.12
CA PHE A 104 -1.75 10.43 1.56
C PHE A 104 -0.34 9.98 1.92
N ASP A 105 0.24 9.07 1.16
CA ASP A 105 1.61 8.61 1.35
C ASP A 105 2.65 9.72 1.17
N PHE A 106 2.50 10.55 0.16
CA PHE A 106 3.39 11.70 -0.06
C PHE A 106 3.27 12.73 1.07
N ALA A 107 2.05 13.03 1.52
CA ALA A 107 1.83 13.92 2.67
C ALA A 107 2.41 13.34 3.96
N HIS A 108 2.18 12.05 4.22
CA HIS A 108 2.70 11.32 5.38
C HIS A 108 4.23 11.30 5.38
N PHE A 109 4.84 11.02 4.22
CA PHE A 109 6.30 11.01 4.10
C PHE A 109 6.92 12.40 4.25
N ALA A 110 6.27 13.44 3.73
CA ALA A 110 6.74 14.82 3.90
C ALA A 110 6.83 15.21 5.38
N TYR A 111 5.90 14.72 6.20
CA TYR A 111 5.84 15.04 7.64
C TYR A 111 6.66 14.08 8.50
N LEU A 112 6.49 12.77 8.35
CA LEU A 112 7.08 11.75 9.23
C LEU A 112 8.34 11.07 8.68
N ARG A 113 8.71 11.33 7.42
CA ARG A 113 9.84 10.68 6.74
C ARG A 113 9.71 9.14 6.67
N GLN A 114 8.50 8.64 6.75
CA GLN A 114 8.15 7.22 6.64
C GLN A 114 7.04 7.02 5.62
N ARG A 115 7.05 5.88 4.92
CA ARG A 115 5.95 5.51 4.03
C ARG A 115 4.66 5.33 4.83
N LEU A 116 3.54 5.54 4.16
CA LEU A 116 2.21 5.35 4.76
C LEU A 116 2.13 3.99 5.47
N ASN A 117 1.82 3.99 6.74
CA ASN A 117 1.73 2.81 7.58
C ASN A 117 0.42 2.80 8.38
N ALA A 118 0.18 1.74 9.15
CA ALA A 118 -1.09 1.56 9.86
C ALA A 118 -1.35 2.60 10.96
N SER A 119 -0.35 3.41 11.37
CA SER A 119 -0.54 4.48 12.35
C SER A 119 -1.49 5.56 11.84
N VAL A 120 -1.65 5.70 10.50
CA VAL A 120 -2.62 6.63 9.91
C VAL A 120 -4.06 6.37 10.37
N LEU A 121 -4.36 5.15 10.79
CA LEU A 121 -5.71 4.80 11.29
C LEU A 121 -6.05 5.47 12.61
N SER A 122 -5.06 5.88 13.43
CA SER A 122 -5.30 6.66 14.64
C SER A 122 -5.86 8.06 14.32
N TYR A 123 -5.48 8.63 13.16
CA TYR A 123 -6.06 9.91 12.71
C TYR A 123 -7.52 9.79 12.30
N VAL A 124 -7.99 8.58 11.98
CA VAL A 124 -9.41 8.31 11.67
C VAL A 124 -10.24 8.25 12.95
N GLU A 125 -9.63 7.85 14.08
CA GLU A 125 -10.30 7.82 15.39
C GLU A 125 -10.67 9.24 15.83
N ASP A 126 -9.81 10.24 15.51
CA ASP A 126 -10.06 11.67 15.77
C ASP A 126 -10.35 12.44 14.47
N ALA A 127 -11.24 11.91 13.63
CA ALA A 127 -11.46 12.39 12.26
C ALA A 127 -11.81 13.88 12.17
N GLY A 128 -12.56 14.44 13.15
CA GLY A 128 -12.92 15.86 13.16
C GLY A 128 -11.73 16.78 13.33
N ILE A 129 -10.84 16.45 14.27
CA ILE A 129 -9.60 17.21 14.53
C ILE A 129 -8.67 17.06 13.34
N SER A 130 -8.45 15.83 12.88
CA SER A 130 -7.59 15.52 11.75
C SER A 130 -8.03 16.23 10.47
N ALA A 131 -9.32 16.27 10.17
CA ALA A 131 -9.85 16.97 9.00
C ALA A 131 -9.60 18.49 9.07
N SER A 132 -9.77 19.12 10.24
CA SER A 132 -9.47 20.53 10.42
C SER A 132 -7.98 20.85 10.24
N MET A 133 -7.09 20.00 10.77
CA MET A 133 -5.65 20.13 10.60
C MET A 133 -5.23 19.99 9.13
N VAL A 134 -5.79 19.01 8.42
CA VAL A 134 -5.53 18.82 6.98
C VAL A 134 -5.98 20.05 6.19
N TRP A 135 -7.18 20.58 6.48
CA TRP A 135 -7.71 21.76 5.81
C TRP A 135 -6.81 23.00 5.99
N GLN A 136 -6.27 23.19 7.19
CA GLN A 136 -5.39 24.31 7.51
C GLN A 136 -3.96 24.16 6.98
N SER A 137 -3.45 22.92 6.94
CA SER A 137 -2.03 22.67 6.64
C SER A 137 -1.77 22.35 5.17
N TYR A 138 -2.77 21.90 4.41
CA TYR A 138 -2.60 21.46 3.04
C TYR A 138 -3.49 22.24 2.06
N PRO A 139 -3.07 22.43 0.82
CA PRO A 139 -3.88 23.10 -0.22
C PRO A 139 -4.96 22.16 -0.76
N VAL A 140 -5.97 21.84 0.08
CA VAL A 140 -7.00 20.81 -0.18
C VAL A 140 -7.69 21.03 -1.53
N ILE A 141 -8.01 22.27 -1.89
CA ILE A 141 -8.66 22.58 -3.19
C ILE A 141 -7.78 22.15 -4.37
N LYS A 142 -6.45 22.42 -4.30
CA LYS A 142 -5.51 22.00 -5.36
C LYS A 142 -5.41 20.48 -5.44
N ILE A 143 -5.42 19.79 -4.29
CA ILE A 143 -5.41 18.33 -4.23
C ILE A 143 -6.68 17.74 -4.87
N LEU A 144 -7.85 18.28 -4.56
CA LEU A 144 -9.13 17.85 -5.14
C LEU A 144 -9.18 18.09 -6.66
N LEU A 145 -8.66 19.22 -7.15
CA LEU A 145 -8.53 19.47 -8.57
C LEU A 145 -7.55 18.49 -9.23
N GLY A 146 -6.42 18.21 -8.60
CA GLY A 146 -5.47 17.19 -9.05
C GLY A 146 -6.12 15.80 -9.14
N TRP A 147 -6.91 15.42 -8.14
CA TRP A 147 -7.69 14.18 -8.17
C TRP A 147 -8.69 14.17 -9.32
N ALA A 148 -9.43 15.23 -9.54
CA ALA A 148 -10.40 15.32 -10.64
C ALA A 148 -9.71 15.10 -12.01
N ILE A 149 -8.56 15.73 -12.23
CA ILE A 149 -7.76 15.57 -13.46
C ILE A 149 -7.24 14.13 -13.59
N ALA A 150 -6.64 13.58 -12.52
CA ALA A 150 -6.12 12.22 -12.51
C ALA A 150 -7.23 11.18 -12.74
N PHE A 151 -8.40 11.40 -12.14
CA PHE A 151 -9.60 10.59 -12.36
C PHE A 151 -10.10 10.64 -13.79
N ALA A 152 -10.19 11.83 -14.38
CA ALA A 152 -10.57 11.97 -15.78
C ALA A 152 -9.58 11.22 -16.68
N GLY A 153 -8.28 11.41 -16.46
CA GLY A 153 -7.25 10.68 -17.18
C GLY A 153 -7.39 9.16 -17.04
N MET A 154 -7.60 8.65 -15.83
CA MET A 154 -7.85 7.24 -15.53
C MET A 154 -9.12 6.71 -16.23
N PHE A 155 -10.20 7.50 -16.21
CA PHE A 155 -11.43 7.14 -16.88
C PHE A 155 -11.23 6.98 -18.40
N TYR A 156 -10.53 7.93 -19.02
CA TYR A 156 -10.25 7.88 -20.46
C TYR A 156 -9.28 6.75 -20.82
N ALA A 157 -8.21 6.54 -20.04
CA ALA A 157 -7.24 5.48 -20.26
C ALA A 157 -7.89 4.09 -20.18
N THR A 158 -8.64 3.80 -19.11
CA THR A 158 -9.32 2.51 -18.94
C THR A 158 -10.37 2.26 -20.01
N ARG A 159 -11.09 3.31 -20.44
CA ARG A 159 -12.05 3.22 -21.55
C ARG A 159 -11.34 2.97 -22.88
N TRP A 160 -10.22 3.62 -23.12
CA TRP A 160 -9.42 3.44 -24.34
C TRP A 160 -8.85 2.02 -24.41
N ILE A 161 -8.25 1.51 -23.33
CA ILE A 161 -7.74 0.13 -23.24
C ILE A 161 -8.88 -0.88 -23.52
N TYR A 162 -10.04 -0.66 -22.89
CA TYR A 162 -11.18 -1.56 -23.10
C TYR A 162 -11.64 -1.58 -24.56
N LYS A 163 -11.77 -0.39 -25.18
CA LYS A 163 -12.19 -0.28 -26.60
C LYS A 163 -11.17 -0.87 -27.55
N SER A 164 -9.87 -0.66 -27.30
CA SER A 164 -8.78 -1.23 -28.14
C SER A 164 -8.82 -2.74 -28.14
N VAL A 165 -9.13 -3.36 -27.01
CA VAL A 165 -9.26 -4.82 -26.90
C VAL A 165 -10.56 -5.31 -27.52
N LEU A 166 -11.67 -4.58 -27.38
CA LEU A 166 -12.98 -4.97 -27.92
C LEU A 166 -12.96 -5.12 -29.45
N GLY A 167 -12.19 -4.26 -30.14
CA GLY A 167 -12.02 -4.30 -31.60
C GLY A 167 -11.22 -5.52 -32.11
N LEU A 168 -10.56 -6.27 -31.25
CA LEU A 168 -9.72 -7.40 -31.64
C LEU A 168 -10.53 -8.70 -31.76
N PRO A 169 -10.13 -9.63 -32.67
CA PRO A 169 -10.79 -10.92 -32.79
C PRO A 169 -10.59 -11.77 -31.52
N ASP A 170 -11.65 -12.46 -31.11
CA ASP A 170 -11.66 -13.39 -29.96
C ASP A 170 -11.86 -14.82 -30.47
N LYS A 171 -10.94 -15.28 -31.32
CA LYS A 171 -10.98 -16.62 -31.92
C LYS A 171 -9.98 -17.53 -31.22
N ILE A 172 -10.40 -18.14 -30.11
CA ILE A 172 -9.55 -19.08 -29.36
C ILE A 172 -10.33 -20.35 -29.07
N SER A 173 -9.67 -21.51 -29.24
CA SER A 173 -10.18 -22.79 -28.79
C SER A 173 -10.35 -22.80 -27.27
N LYS A 174 -11.32 -23.54 -26.75
CA LYS A 174 -11.55 -23.68 -25.30
C LYS A 174 -10.29 -24.12 -24.56
N LEU A 175 -9.50 -25.03 -25.15
CA LEU A 175 -8.25 -25.50 -24.58
C LEU A 175 -7.20 -24.39 -24.46
N ASN A 176 -6.99 -23.59 -25.52
CA ASN A 176 -6.02 -22.48 -25.47
C ASN A 176 -6.44 -21.38 -24.47
N HIS A 177 -7.74 -21.19 -24.28
CA HIS A 177 -8.29 -20.27 -23.28
C HIS A 177 -7.95 -20.75 -21.86
N ALA A 178 -8.21 -22.04 -21.56
CA ALA A 178 -7.88 -22.65 -20.28
C ALA A 178 -6.37 -22.59 -19.99
N VAL A 179 -5.55 -22.98 -20.96
CA VAL A 179 -4.08 -22.93 -20.84
C VAL A 179 -3.60 -21.49 -20.58
N SER A 180 -4.16 -20.49 -21.26
CA SER A 180 -3.80 -19.08 -21.03
C SER A 180 -4.10 -18.63 -19.60
N TYR A 181 -5.22 -19.08 -19.02
CA TYR A 181 -5.60 -18.74 -17.65
C TYR A 181 -4.68 -19.40 -16.63
N VAL A 182 -4.35 -20.67 -16.84
CA VAL A 182 -3.39 -21.40 -15.98
C VAL A 182 -2.01 -20.73 -16.01
N VAL A 183 -1.51 -20.38 -17.21
CA VAL A 183 -0.22 -19.68 -17.34
C VAL A 183 -0.26 -18.34 -16.64
N LEU A 184 -1.30 -17.52 -16.84
CA LEU A 184 -1.42 -16.22 -16.16
C LEU A 184 -1.54 -16.38 -14.66
N PHE A 185 -2.26 -17.38 -14.16
CA PHE A 185 -2.34 -17.67 -12.73
C PHE A 185 -0.94 -17.87 -12.14
N PHE A 186 -0.11 -18.71 -12.74
CA PHE A 186 1.25 -18.93 -12.24
C PHE A 186 2.14 -17.70 -12.40
N VAL A 187 2.03 -16.95 -13.50
CA VAL A 187 2.78 -15.71 -13.70
C VAL A 187 2.43 -14.69 -12.60
N PHE A 188 1.14 -14.50 -12.33
CA PHE A 188 0.70 -13.59 -11.27
C PHE A 188 1.09 -14.11 -9.88
N ALA A 189 0.99 -15.41 -9.62
CA ALA A 189 1.40 -16.02 -8.36
C ALA A 189 2.91 -15.79 -8.10
N ILE A 190 3.76 -15.99 -9.09
CA ILE A 190 5.21 -15.72 -9.00
C ILE A 190 5.48 -14.23 -8.76
N ALA A 191 4.78 -13.34 -9.45
CA ALA A 191 4.91 -11.90 -9.25
C ALA A 191 4.41 -11.45 -7.86
N ILE A 192 3.35 -12.06 -7.34
CA ILE A 192 2.85 -11.84 -5.98
C ILE A 192 3.86 -12.37 -4.94
N PHE A 193 4.48 -13.51 -5.19
CA PHE A 193 5.56 -14.04 -4.34
C PHE A 193 6.77 -13.09 -4.35
N GLY A 194 7.06 -12.47 -5.47
CA GLY A 194 7.97 -11.33 -5.65
C GLY A 194 9.45 -11.69 -5.66
N ARG A 195 9.87 -12.94 -5.40
CA ARG A 195 11.23 -13.40 -5.55
C ARG A 195 11.27 -14.92 -5.80
N VAL A 196 12.34 -15.38 -6.39
CA VAL A 196 12.62 -16.82 -6.50
C VAL A 196 13.37 -17.24 -5.23
N GLY A 197 12.79 -18.16 -4.46
CA GLY A 197 13.38 -18.64 -3.21
C GLY A 197 12.33 -19.24 -2.27
N GLN A 198 12.77 -19.69 -1.10
CA GLN A 198 11.90 -20.35 -0.11
C GLN A 198 10.86 -19.42 0.52
N PHE A 199 11.19 -18.13 0.67
CA PHE A 199 10.31 -17.15 1.32
C PHE A 199 9.87 -16.07 0.34
N PRO A 200 8.61 -15.56 0.47
CA PRO A 200 8.16 -14.43 -0.33
C PRO A 200 8.94 -13.16 0.00
N LEU A 201 8.96 -12.22 -0.93
CA LEU A 201 9.51 -10.88 -0.70
C LEU A 201 8.73 -10.22 0.46
N ARG A 202 9.43 -9.86 1.54
CA ARG A 202 8.86 -9.25 2.75
C ARG A 202 9.06 -7.75 2.74
N TRP A 203 8.23 -7.03 3.46
CA TRP A 203 8.39 -5.59 3.72
C TRP A 203 9.77 -5.27 4.34
N SER A 204 10.23 -6.12 5.28
CA SER A 204 11.54 -5.96 5.94
C SER A 204 12.74 -6.09 4.99
N ASP A 205 12.58 -6.75 3.84
CA ASP A 205 13.68 -6.90 2.88
C ASP A 205 14.13 -5.55 2.30
N ALA A 206 13.24 -4.54 2.28
CA ALA A 206 13.60 -3.19 1.84
C ALA A 206 14.66 -2.53 2.74
N TYR A 207 14.66 -2.86 4.03
CA TYR A 207 15.62 -2.31 5.00
C TYR A 207 17.00 -3.00 4.97
N GLN A 208 17.20 -3.95 4.05
CA GLN A 208 18.52 -4.48 3.72
C GLN A 208 19.29 -3.58 2.74
N LEU A 209 18.62 -2.58 2.16
CA LEU A 209 19.27 -1.55 1.35
C LEU A 209 20.10 -0.63 2.26
N ASP A 210 21.14 -0.06 1.69
CA ASP A 210 22.19 0.69 2.39
C ASP A 210 21.78 2.05 2.97
N SER A 211 20.55 2.52 2.72
CA SER A 211 20.00 3.70 3.36
C SER A 211 18.50 3.63 3.61
N ASP A 212 18.02 4.31 4.65
CA ASP A 212 16.60 4.44 4.96
C ASP A 212 15.81 5.09 3.81
N TYR A 213 16.45 6.00 3.09
CA TYR A 213 15.86 6.63 1.93
C TYR A 213 15.60 5.59 0.82
N LYS A 214 16.60 4.73 0.51
CA LYS A 214 16.46 3.67 -0.49
C LYS A 214 15.42 2.64 -0.08
N ALA A 215 15.37 2.28 1.20
CA ALA A 215 14.32 1.41 1.73
C ALA A 215 12.92 2.01 1.49
N ASN A 216 12.74 3.29 1.82
CA ASN A 216 11.49 4.01 1.57
C ASN A 216 11.21 4.20 0.07
N LEU A 217 12.22 4.43 -0.76
CA LEU A 217 12.06 4.51 -2.22
C LEU A 217 11.61 3.17 -2.80
N ALA A 218 12.14 2.04 -2.31
CA ALA A 218 11.76 0.70 -2.73
C ALA A 218 10.32 0.35 -2.33
N LEU A 219 9.91 0.65 -1.11
CA LEU A 219 8.57 0.39 -0.61
C LEU A 219 7.50 1.18 -1.38
N ASN A 220 6.30 0.61 -1.47
CA ASN A 220 5.11 1.34 -1.86
C ASN A 220 4.12 1.42 -0.68
N PRO A 221 3.16 2.38 -0.69
CA PRO A 221 2.26 2.58 0.42
C PRO A 221 1.38 1.37 0.73
N PHE A 222 0.99 0.58 -0.26
CA PHE A 222 0.18 -0.62 -0.05
C PHE A 222 0.95 -1.68 0.73
N GLN A 223 2.20 -1.95 0.32
CA GLN A 223 3.05 -2.92 1.02
C GLN A 223 3.36 -2.47 2.44
N SER A 224 3.69 -1.19 2.63
CA SER A 224 3.99 -0.63 3.95
C SER A 224 2.77 -0.66 4.87
N PHE A 225 1.62 -0.17 4.40
CA PHE A 225 0.38 -0.16 5.18
C PHE A 225 -0.07 -1.58 5.58
N MET A 226 -0.17 -2.50 4.62
CA MET A 226 -0.63 -3.86 4.88
C MET A 226 0.31 -4.65 5.80
N SER A 227 1.62 -4.42 5.68
CA SER A 227 2.61 -5.10 6.53
C SER A 227 2.60 -4.60 7.97
N THR A 228 2.21 -3.33 8.18
CA THR A 228 2.19 -2.73 9.52
C THR A 228 0.86 -2.88 10.25
N LEU A 229 -0.22 -3.25 9.54
CA LEU A 229 -1.54 -3.48 10.15
C LEU A 229 -1.51 -4.46 11.33
N LYS A 230 -0.75 -5.55 11.20
CA LYS A 230 -0.63 -6.58 12.25
C LYS A 230 0.05 -6.09 13.52
N PHE A 231 0.80 -4.99 13.45
CA PHE A 231 1.52 -4.42 14.59
C PHE A 231 0.77 -3.27 15.26
N ARG A 232 -0.38 -2.85 14.71
CA ARG A 232 -1.16 -1.74 15.27
C ARG A 232 -1.69 -2.05 16.67
N ASN A 233 -2.22 -3.25 16.86
CA ASN A 233 -2.73 -3.70 18.15
C ASN A 233 -1.75 -4.74 18.70
N VAL A 234 -0.76 -4.29 19.42
CA VAL A 234 0.05 -5.19 20.26
C VAL A 234 -0.82 -5.53 21.46
N GLY A 235 -1.69 -6.52 21.29
CA GLY A 235 -2.46 -7.07 22.39
C GLY A 235 -1.50 -7.63 23.43
N TYR A 236 -1.62 -7.19 24.67
CA TYR A 236 -0.97 -7.85 25.80
C TYR A 236 -1.94 -8.84 26.43
N ASP A 237 -1.43 -9.92 26.96
CA ASP A 237 -2.22 -10.88 27.74
C ASP A 237 -2.53 -10.26 29.11
N GLU A 238 -3.71 -9.63 29.20
CA GLU A 238 -4.15 -8.99 30.45
C GLU A 238 -4.15 -9.96 31.62
N LYS A 239 -4.51 -11.23 31.40
CA LYS A 239 -4.50 -12.26 32.46
C LYS A 239 -3.08 -12.52 32.95
N ALA A 240 -2.11 -12.58 32.04
CA ALA A 240 -0.71 -12.75 32.42
C ALA A 240 -0.17 -11.49 33.13
N VAL A 241 -0.48 -10.28 32.62
CA VAL A 241 -0.10 -9.03 33.29
C VAL A 241 -0.71 -8.95 34.69
N ARG A 242 -2.00 -9.26 34.84
CA ARG A 242 -2.69 -9.23 36.13
C ARG A 242 -2.06 -10.23 37.11
N ARG A 243 -1.71 -11.44 36.63
CA ARG A 243 -1.04 -12.49 37.47
C ARG A 243 0.33 -12.05 37.96
N HIS A 244 1.09 -11.35 37.13
CA HIS A 244 2.46 -10.92 37.42
C HIS A 244 2.59 -9.43 37.81
N TYR A 245 1.45 -8.74 38.00
CA TYR A 245 1.44 -7.29 38.28
C TYR A 245 2.34 -6.90 39.46
N ASN A 246 2.24 -7.65 40.59
CA ASN A 246 3.02 -7.35 41.78
C ASN A 246 4.54 -7.45 41.53
N LEU A 247 4.96 -8.51 40.82
CA LEU A 247 6.35 -8.68 40.44
C LEU A 247 6.86 -7.56 39.53
N MET A 248 6.05 -7.20 38.55
CA MET A 248 6.38 -6.10 37.64
C MET A 248 6.41 -4.75 38.38
N ALA A 249 5.48 -4.53 39.33
CA ALA A 249 5.43 -3.31 40.14
C ALA A 249 6.67 -3.20 41.03
N ASP A 250 7.20 -4.31 41.58
CA ASP A 250 8.45 -4.33 42.32
C ASP A 250 9.64 -3.92 41.44
N VAL A 251 9.76 -4.52 40.27
CA VAL A 251 10.82 -4.21 39.32
C VAL A 251 10.79 -2.71 38.92
N PHE A 252 9.60 -2.15 38.70
CA PHE A 252 9.43 -0.73 38.37
C PHE A 252 9.48 0.21 39.58
N GLY A 253 9.56 -0.32 40.81
CA GLY A 253 9.63 0.48 42.04
C GLY A 253 8.34 1.25 42.34
N ILE A 254 7.18 0.66 42.04
CA ILE A 254 5.87 1.28 42.23
C ILE A 254 5.42 1.04 43.67
N LYS A 255 5.32 2.10 44.44
CA LYS A 255 4.88 2.06 45.84
C LYS A 255 3.37 1.93 45.99
N ASN A 256 2.60 2.70 45.22
CA ASN A 256 1.15 2.69 45.23
C ASN A 256 0.62 1.77 44.14
N ARG A 257 0.33 0.53 44.50
CA ARG A 257 -0.11 -0.50 43.56
C ARG A 257 -1.61 -0.44 43.36
N ASP A 258 -2.04 -0.41 42.09
CA ASP A 258 -3.44 -0.53 41.71
C ASP A 258 -3.62 -1.76 40.80
N THR A 259 -4.02 -2.87 41.42
CA THR A 259 -4.25 -4.14 40.71
C THR A 259 -5.53 -4.13 39.88
N ALA A 260 -6.43 -3.19 40.13
CA ALA A 260 -7.68 -3.09 39.38
C ALA A 260 -7.44 -2.47 37.99
N SER A 261 -6.75 -1.33 37.95
CA SER A 261 -6.45 -0.64 36.69
C SER A 261 -5.12 -1.07 36.04
N LEU A 262 -4.34 -1.94 36.70
CA LEU A 262 -2.99 -2.37 36.27
C LEU A 262 -2.07 -1.17 35.98
N ASN A 263 -2.14 -0.16 36.83
CA ASN A 263 -1.43 1.11 36.64
C ASN A 263 0.04 0.98 37.06
N PHE A 264 0.96 1.24 36.12
CA PHE A 264 2.40 1.26 36.35
C PHE A 264 2.98 2.66 36.53
N LYS A 265 2.16 3.68 36.86
CA LYS A 265 2.62 5.04 37.16
C LYS A 265 3.55 5.07 38.36
N ARG A 266 4.73 5.65 38.16
CA ARG A 266 5.70 5.92 39.23
C ARG A 266 5.84 7.43 39.42
N VAL A 267 5.61 7.90 40.62
CA VAL A 267 5.91 9.30 40.99
C VAL A 267 7.32 9.34 41.54
N MET A 268 8.21 10.06 40.86
CA MET A 268 9.57 10.32 41.34
C MET A 268 9.55 11.65 42.10
N PRO A 269 10.00 11.69 43.36
CA PRO A 269 10.20 12.97 44.04
C PRO A 269 11.27 13.75 43.28
N VAL A 270 10.99 15.03 42.98
CA VAL A 270 11.99 15.90 42.43
C VAL A 270 13.06 16.09 43.54
N GLN A 271 14.31 15.73 43.28
CA GLN A 271 15.42 16.08 44.16
C GLN A 271 15.62 17.58 44.04
N ASP A 272 15.52 18.30 45.20
CA ASP A 272 15.71 19.75 45.28
C ASP A 272 17.14 20.24 44.95
N SER A 273 17.98 19.34 44.46
CA SER A 273 19.38 19.64 44.14
C SER A 273 19.66 19.97 42.66
N VAL A 274 18.64 20.16 41.86
CA VAL A 274 18.86 20.68 40.51
C VAL A 274 18.96 22.20 40.61
N PRO A 275 20.09 22.80 40.26
CA PRO A 275 20.19 24.25 40.22
C PRO A 275 19.12 24.79 39.29
N THR A 276 18.46 25.88 39.71
CA THR A 276 17.41 26.54 38.91
C THR A 276 18.02 26.94 37.58
N ILE A 277 17.85 26.11 36.59
CA ILE A 277 18.18 26.46 35.21
C ILE A 277 17.15 27.52 34.81
N GLU A 278 17.65 28.70 34.45
CA GLU A 278 16.81 29.75 33.86
C GLU A 278 15.91 29.13 32.79
N LYS A 279 14.63 29.53 32.81
CA LYS A 279 13.62 28.96 31.86
C LYS A 279 14.20 29.00 30.45
N PRO A 280 14.25 27.86 29.74
CA PRO A 280 14.69 27.91 28.36
C PRO A 280 13.73 28.82 27.59
N ASN A 281 14.31 29.76 26.84
CA ASN A 281 13.54 30.59 25.93
C ASN A 281 12.82 29.67 24.92
N VAL A 282 11.48 29.69 24.91
CA VAL A 282 10.63 29.01 23.96
C VAL A 282 10.48 29.89 22.72
#